data_16586a038b81d4834c9f7d7457f5d265
#
_entry.id   16586a038b81d4834c9f7d7457f5d265
#
_cell.length_a   1.000
_cell.length_b   1.000
_cell.length_c   1.000
_cell.angle_alpha   90.00
_cell.angle_beta   90.00
_cell.angle_gamma   90.00
#
_symmetry.space_group_name_H-M   'P 1'
#
loop_
_entity.id
_entity.type
_entity.pdbx_description
1 polymer ?
#
loop_
_entity_poly.entity_id
_entity_poly.type
_entity_poly.pdbx_seq_one_letter_code
_entity_poly.pdbx_strand_id
1 'polypeptide(L)'
;MPNLLSRLRGLRPALTRRAFWLWAALITLLRCAVTHFQLAYMWAGGAPLDDELMFRAANHITAGQWLGAYDYLTLSKAMFFPVWLALLHALHLPYLISGAALWCGAALLAAFALRPLWRKSPAGQARALTLLLYALLAFLPSSWASYTLRVYRDNIFPALYLVFFAGMAGMALRAVFYTAKQKPLWPWLLAAGVGFVVLYIVLQSAARAGLLYYSQH
;
A
#
# COMPACT_ATOMS: atom_id res chain seq x y z
N MET A 1 11.00 -15.98 -48.03
CA MET A 1 9.91 -16.10 -47.02
C MET A 1 10.13 -15.07 -45.92
N PRO A 2 9.32 -14.05 -45.77
CA PRO A 2 9.45 -13.08 -44.68
C PRO A 2 9.17 -13.81 -43.36
N ASN A 3 10.13 -13.75 -42.44
CA ASN A 3 10.10 -14.43 -41.16
C ASN A 3 8.84 -14.06 -40.36
N LEU A 4 8.07 -15.08 -39.94
CA LEU A 4 6.90 -14.95 -39.05
C LEU A 4 7.20 -14.02 -37.85
N LEU A 5 8.42 -14.06 -37.34
CA LEU A 5 8.93 -13.20 -36.27
C LEU A 5 8.97 -11.70 -36.64
N SER A 6 9.18 -11.33 -37.92
CA SER A 6 9.15 -9.94 -38.36
C SER A 6 7.70 -9.40 -38.45
N ARG A 7 6.75 -10.24 -38.83
CA ARG A 7 5.32 -9.90 -38.79
C ARG A 7 4.78 -9.75 -37.41
N LEU A 8 5.21 -10.61 -36.45
CA LEU A 8 4.83 -10.50 -35.03
C LEU A 8 5.45 -9.28 -34.34
N ARG A 9 6.61 -8.79 -34.81
CA ARG A 9 7.20 -7.53 -34.33
C ARG A 9 6.39 -6.29 -34.76
N GLY A 10 5.73 -6.34 -35.92
CA GLY A 10 4.85 -5.26 -36.42
C GLY A 10 3.49 -5.18 -35.71
N LEU A 11 3.03 -6.26 -35.08
CA LEU A 11 1.74 -6.37 -34.41
C LEU A 11 1.78 -6.03 -32.91
N ARG A 12 2.86 -5.43 -32.40
CA ARG A 12 2.89 -5.00 -30.99
C ARG A 12 2.02 -3.76 -30.84
N PRO A 13 0.75 -3.89 -30.38
CA PRO A 13 -0.10 -2.72 -30.18
C PRO A 13 0.60 -1.83 -29.14
N ALA A 14 0.98 -0.63 -29.57
CA ALA A 14 1.59 0.35 -28.68
C ALA A 14 0.50 0.79 -27.70
N LEU A 15 0.59 0.36 -26.44
CA LEU A 15 -0.38 0.74 -25.42
C LEU A 15 -0.44 2.27 -25.30
N THR A 16 -1.59 2.86 -25.64
CA THR A 16 -1.80 4.30 -25.56
C THR A 16 -1.87 4.76 -24.10
N ARG A 17 -1.72 6.05 -23.84
CA ARG A 17 -1.83 6.59 -22.47
C ARG A 17 -3.24 6.39 -21.91
N ARG A 18 -4.28 6.56 -22.74
CA ARG A 18 -5.68 6.34 -22.31
C ARG A 18 -5.93 4.88 -21.97
N ALA A 19 -5.51 3.96 -22.84
CA ALA A 19 -5.67 2.53 -22.63
C ALA A 19 -4.91 2.07 -21.35
N PHE A 20 -3.72 2.61 -21.08
CA PHE A 20 -3.00 2.31 -19.85
C PHE A 20 -3.83 2.63 -18.59
N TRP A 21 -4.43 3.83 -18.52
CA TRP A 21 -5.21 4.21 -17.34
C TRP A 21 -6.54 3.45 -17.23
N LEU A 22 -7.18 3.13 -18.36
CA LEU A 22 -8.37 2.28 -18.38
C LEU A 22 -8.07 0.87 -17.84
N TRP A 23 -6.98 0.25 -18.29
CA TRP A 23 -6.57 -1.05 -17.80
C TRP A 23 -6.13 -1.01 -16.33
N ALA A 24 -5.41 0.03 -15.90
CA ALA A 24 -5.05 0.20 -14.51
C ALA A 24 -6.28 0.33 -13.61
N ALA A 25 -7.27 1.13 -14.02
CA ALA A 25 -8.54 1.25 -13.32
C ALA A 25 -9.30 -0.09 -13.27
N LEU A 26 -9.37 -0.82 -14.40
CA LEU A 26 -10.01 -2.13 -14.45
C LEU A 26 -9.34 -3.14 -13.51
N ILE A 27 -8.01 -3.20 -13.48
CA ILE A 27 -7.24 -4.05 -12.57
C ILE A 27 -7.57 -3.70 -11.11
N THR A 28 -7.60 -2.40 -10.78
CA THR A 28 -7.96 -1.92 -9.42
C THR A 28 -9.38 -2.34 -9.06
N LEU A 29 -10.34 -2.11 -9.95
CA LEU A 29 -11.75 -2.48 -9.73
C LEU A 29 -11.92 -3.99 -9.55
N LEU A 30 -11.26 -4.79 -10.39
CA LEU A 30 -11.28 -6.25 -10.27
C LEU A 30 -10.69 -6.70 -8.94
N ARG A 31 -9.56 -6.09 -8.51
CA ARG A 31 -8.96 -6.40 -7.22
C ARG A 31 -9.90 -6.05 -6.05
N CYS A 32 -10.56 -4.89 -6.10
CA CYS A 32 -11.56 -4.49 -5.12
C CYS A 32 -12.79 -5.43 -5.13
N ALA A 33 -13.23 -5.85 -6.32
CA ALA A 33 -14.34 -6.79 -6.46
C ALA A 33 -14.02 -8.16 -5.84
N VAL A 34 -12.80 -8.69 -6.05
CA VAL A 34 -12.35 -9.93 -5.38
C VAL A 34 -12.36 -9.76 -3.86
N THR A 35 -11.94 -8.59 -3.37
CA THR A 35 -11.93 -8.31 -1.93
C THR A 35 -13.35 -8.23 -1.33
N HIS A 36 -14.36 -7.88 -2.12
CA HIS A 36 -15.75 -7.85 -1.67
C HIS A 36 -16.25 -9.23 -1.17
N PHE A 37 -15.68 -10.32 -1.68
CA PHE A 37 -16.02 -11.68 -1.26
C PHE A 37 -15.23 -12.16 -0.04
N GLN A 38 -14.28 -11.37 0.47
CA GLN A 38 -13.54 -11.68 1.68
C GLN A 38 -14.31 -11.21 2.92
N LEU A 39 -14.10 -11.91 4.05
CA LEU A 39 -14.71 -11.56 5.33
C LEU A 39 -13.67 -10.91 6.25
N ALA A 40 -14.04 -9.79 6.85
CA ALA A 40 -13.26 -9.20 7.94
C ALA A 40 -13.75 -9.78 9.26
N TYR A 41 -12.84 -10.16 10.15
CA TYR A 41 -13.18 -10.60 11.49
C TYR A 41 -12.26 -9.94 12.53
N MET A 42 -12.80 -9.73 13.71
CA MET A 42 -12.06 -9.33 14.90
C MET A 42 -12.03 -10.50 15.87
N TRP A 43 -10.88 -10.76 16.45
CA TRP A 43 -10.78 -11.80 17.46
C TRP A 43 -11.39 -11.31 18.77
N ALA A 44 -12.49 -11.93 19.19
CA ALA A 44 -13.26 -11.56 20.39
C ALA A 44 -13.26 -12.66 21.45
N GLY A 45 -12.32 -13.61 21.39
CA GLY A 45 -12.31 -14.77 22.31
C GLY A 45 -11.32 -14.62 23.45
N GLY A 46 -11.83 -14.61 24.67
CA GLY A 46 -11.17 -14.98 25.93
C GLY A 46 -9.97 -14.16 26.46
N ALA A 47 -9.28 -13.44 25.62
CA ALA A 47 -8.24 -12.49 26.03
C ALA A 47 -8.37 -11.21 25.20
N PRO A 48 -8.31 -10.02 25.79
CA PRO A 48 -8.27 -8.78 25.05
C PRO A 48 -6.99 -8.74 24.22
N LEU A 49 -7.14 -9.03 22.93
CA LEU A 49 -6.04 -9.01 22.00
C LEU A 49 -5.86 -7.62 21.38
N ASP A 50 -4.78 -7.47 20.66
CA ASP A 50 -4.38 -6.21 20.02
C ASP A 50 -5.46 -5.60 19.12
N ASP A 51 -6.24 -6.41 18.44
CA ASP A 51 -7.33 -5.96 17.57
C ASP A 51 -8.48 -5.32 18.35
N GLU A 52 -8.88 -5.89 19.49
CA GLU A 52 -9.89 -5.27 20.36
C GLU A 52 -9.40 -3.92 20.90
N LEU A 53 -8.15 -3.86 21.35
CA LEU A 53 -7.55 -2.64 21.86
C LEU A 53 -7.51 -1.53 20.82
N MET A 54 -7.11 -1.86 19.58
CA MET A 54 -7.05 -0.91 18.48
C MET A 54 -8.46 -0.47 18.04
N PHE A 55 -9.43 -1.38 18.06
CA PHE A 55 -10.81 -1.07 17.72
C PHE A 55 -11.45 -0.16 18.79
N ARG A 56 -11.20 -0.43 20.09
CA ARG A 56 -11.65 0.43 21.18
C ARG A 56 -11.07 1.84 21.05
N ALA A 57 -9.77 1.96 20.79
CA ALA A 57 -9.14 3.25 20.55
C ALA A 57 -9.74 4.00 19.34
N ALA A 58 -10.05 3.29 18.25
CA ALA A 58 -10.74 3.87 17.11
C ALA A 58 -12.14 4.40 17.47
N ASN A 59 -12.90 3.65 18.28
CA ASN A 59 -14.21 4.11 18.76
C ASN A 59 -14.11 5.37 19.62
N HIS A 60 -13.11 5.47 20.50
CA HIS A 60 -12.88 6.69 21.27
C HIS A 60 -12.54 7.88 20.37
N ILE A 61 -11.69 7.68 19.35
CA ILE A 61 -11.37 8.71 18.37
C ILE A 61 -12.63 9.19 17.64
N THR A 62 -13.48 8.29 17.18
CA THR A 62 -14.73 8.65 16.49
C THR A 62 -15.74 9.33 17.39
N ALA A 63 -15.73 9.04 18.69
CA ALA A 63 -16.54 9.73 19.70
C ALA A 63 -15.97 11.09 20.13
N GLY A 64 -14.84 11.55 19.56
CA GLY A 64 -14.18 12.81 19.94
C GLY A 64 -13.43 12.75 21.28
N GLN A 65 -13.26 11.58 21.85
CA GLN A 65 -12.59 11.38 23.15
C GLN A 65 -11.09 11.07 23.00
N TRP A 66 -10.53 11.22 21.81
CA TRP A 66 -9.17 10.84 21.45
C TRP A 66 -8.89 9.37 21.79
N LEU A 67 -8.12 9.07 22.82
CA LEU A 67 -7.78 7.69 23.24
C LEU A 67 -8.69 7.16 24.35
N GLY A 68 -9.67 7.92 24.83
CA GLY A 68 -10.52 7.57 25.95
C GLY A 68 -9.83 7.74 27.32
N ALA A 69 -10.34 7.06 28.33
CA ALA A 69 -9.74 7.04 29.65
C ALA A 69 -8.33 6.42 29.57
N TYR A 70 -7.37 7.09 30.19
CA TYR A 70 -5.97 6.69 30.12
C TYR A 70 -5.72 5.51 31.07
N ASP A 71 -5.31 4.38 30.54
CA ASP A 71 -4.90 3.19 31.28
C ASP A 71 -3.50 2.71 30.82
N TYR A 72 -2.97 1.66 31.45
CA TYR A 72 -1.67 1.10 31.13
C TYR A 72 -1.58 0.50 29.72
N LEU A 73 -2.71 0.24 29.06
CA LEU A 73 -2.79 -0.28 27.69
C LEU A 73 -2.92 0.83 26.64
N THR A 74 -3.26 2.06 27.02
CA THR A 74 -3.62 3.14 26.09
C THR A 74 -2.55 3.42 25.02
N LEU A 75 -1.27 3.36 25.40
CA LEU A 75 -0.13 3.55 24.49
C LEU A 75 0.65 2.28 24.18
N SER A 76 0.14 1.11 24.58
CA SER A 76 0.84 -0.16 24.35
C SER A 76 0.95 -0.50 22.85
N LYS A 77 0.09 0.07 22.02
CA LYS A 77 0.09 -0.12 20.57
C LYS A 77 0.17 1.20 19.82
N ALA A 78 0.71 1.13 18.58
CA ALA A 78 0.79 2.28 17.70
C ALA A 78 -0.59 2.80 17.30
N MET A 79 -0.81 4.11 17.44
CA MET A 79 -2.11 4.75 17.20
C MET A 79 -2.46 4.94 15.72
N PHE A 80 -1.54 4.71 14.81
CA PHE A 80 -1.79 4.91 13.38
C PHE A 80 -2.95 4.06 12.85
N PHE A 81 -3.03 2.80 13.26
CA PHE A 81 -4.10 1.90 12.81
C PHE A 81 -5.48 2.28 13.40
N PRO A 82 -5.63 2.59 14.70
CA PRO A 82 -6.87 3.19 15.22
C PRO A 82 -7.32 4.45 14.49
N VAL A 83 -6.39 5.37 14.16
CA VAL A 83 -6.69 6.57 13.35
C VAL A 83 -7.19 6.19 11.96
N TRP A 84 -6.57 5.19 11.32
CA TRP A 84 -7.05 4.66 10.04
C TRP A 84 -8.48 4.15 10.13
N LEU A 85 -8.80 3.32 11.13
CA LEU A 85 -10.16 2.81 11.34
C LEU A 85 -11.16 3.95 11.58
N ALA A 86 -10.82 4.92 12.41
CA ALA A 86 -11.65 6.09 12.68
C ALA A 86 -11.89 6.92 11.40
N LEU A 87 -10.85 7.10 10.57
CA LEU A 87 -10.95 7.78 9.28
C LEU A 87 -11.91 7.04 8.33
N LEU A 88 -11.77 5.72 8.21
CA LEU A 88 -12.66 4.92 7.38
C LEU A 88 -14.11 5.01 7.85
N HIS A 89 -14.33 4.99 9.16
CA HIS A 89 -15.66 5.19 9.74
C HIS A 89 -16.22 6.58 9.40
N ALA A 90 -15.45 7.63 9.61
CA ALA A 90 -15.87 9.01 9.32
C ALA A 90 -16.20 9.23 7.84
N LEU A 91 -15.48 8.56 6.93
CA LEU A 91 -15.71 8.61 5.49
C LEU A 91 -16.70 7.57 4.96
N HIS A 92 -17.27 6.72 5.84
CA HIS A 92 -18.17 5.61 5.48
C HIS A 92 -17.56 4.66 4.44
N LEU A 93 -16.25 4.41 4.52
CA LEU A 93 -15.53 3.55 3.58
C LEU A 93 -15.41 2.11 4.09
N PRO A 94 -15.66 1.10 3.24
CA PRO A 94 -15.51 -0.30 3.62
C PRO A 94 -14.05 -0.64 3.91
N TYR A 95 -13.79 -1.26 5.05
CA TYR A 95 -12.45 -1.57 5.56
C TYR A 95 -11.59 -2.37 4.56
N LEU A 96 -12.10 -3.51 4.08
CA LEU A 96 -11.35 -4.40 3.19
C LEU A 96 -11.08 -3.77 1.83
N ILE A 97 -12.08 -3.09 1.25
CA ILE A 97 -11.96 -2.42 -0.05
C ILE A 97 -10.95 -1.27 0.04
N SER A 98 -10.98 -0.52 1.14
CA SER A 98 -10.03 0.59 1.36
C SER A 98 -8.58 0.09 1.47
N GLY A 99 -8.35 -1.03 2.16
CA GLY A 99 -7.04 -1.68 2.22
C GLY A 99 -6.58 -2.17 0.85
N ALA A 100 -7.48 -2.79 0.06
CA ALA A 100 -7.17 -3.24 -1.29
C ALA A 100 -6.86 -2.07 -2.24
N ALA A 101 -7.61 -0.97 -2.14
CA ALA A 101 -7.37 0.24 -2.93
C ALA A 101 -6.01 0.88 -2.57
N LEU A 102 -5.68 0.96 -1.28
CA LEU A 102 -4.38 1.43 -0.81
C LEU A 102 -3.24 0.56 -1.34
N TRP A 103 -3.39 -0.78 -1.28
CA TRP A 103 -2.43 -1.72 -1.86
C TRP A 103 -2.24 -1.50 -3.36
N CYS A 104 -3.33 -1.36 -4.12
CA CYS A 104 -3.27 -1.07 -5.55
C CYS A 104 -2.56 0.26 -5.85
N GLY A 105 -2.81 1.30 -5.05
CA GLY A 105 -2.09 2.57 -5.16
C GLY A 105 -0.59 2.42 -4.94
N ALA A 106 -0.19 1.70 -3.89
CA ALA A 106 1.20 1.38 -3.59
C ALA A 106 1.86 0.54 -4.70
N ALA A 107 1.16 -0.46 -5.22
CA ALA A 107 1.62 -1.31 -6.33
C ALA A 107 1.82 -0.50 -7.62
N LEU A 108 0.91 0.41 -7.94
CA LEU A 108 1.02 1.31 -9.08
C LEU A 108 2.21 2.25 -8.93
N LEU A 109 2.40 2.83 -7.74
CA LEU A 109 3.57 3.66 -7.43
C LEU A 109 4.87 2.87 -7.61
N ALA A 110 4.94 1.63 -7.12
CA ALA A 110 6.10 0.76 -7.27
C ALA A 110 6.38 0.44 -8.75
N ALA A 111 5.35 0.17 -9.54
CA ALA A 111 5.49 -0.04 -10.98
C ALA A 111 6.04 1.22 -11.69
N PHE A 112 5.63 2.42 -11.29
CA PHE A 112 6.19 3.68 -11.80
C PHE A 112 7.61 3.95 -11.27
N ALA A 113 7.93 3.55 -10.05
CA ALA A 113 9.28 3.67 -9.49
C ALA A 113 10.30 2.93 -10.35
N LEU A 114 9.96 1.73 -10.82
CA LEU A 114 10.82 0.86 -11.62
C LEU A 114 10.84 1.20 -13.12
N ARG A 115 10.02 2.15 -13.58
CA ARG A 115 9.96 2.55 -15.00
C ARG A 115 11.29 2.96 -15.63
N PRO A 116 12.28 3.57 -14.94
CA PRO A 116 13.59 3.87 -15.51
C PRO A 116 14.33 2.65 -16.04
N LEU A 117 14.04 1.44 -15.57
CA LEU A 117 14.70 0.21 -16.03
C LEU A 117 14.44 -0.07 -17.53
N TRP A 118 13.28 0.32 -18.04
CA TRP A 118 12.92 0.16 -19.46
C TRP A 118 12.81 1.47 -20.23
N ARG A 119 13.62 2.48 -19.82
CA ARG A 119 13.63 3.79 -20.48
C ARG A 119 14.02 3.77 -21.95
N LYS A 120 14.80 2.76 -22.37
CA LYS A 120 15.22 2.56 -23.75
C LYS A 120 14.12 1.93 -24.62
N SER A 121 13.05 1.40 -24.05
CA SER A 121 11.94 0.80 -24.78
C SER A 121 11.04 1.86 -25.38
N PRO A 122 10.38 1.57 -26.53
CA PRO A 122 9.34 2.43 -27.08
C PRO A 122 8.25 2.76 -26.04
N ALA A 123 7.70 3.96 -26.08
CA ALA A 123 6.78 4.46 -25.07
C ALA A 123 5.55 3.55 -24.83
N GLY A 124 5.04 2.90 -25.86
CA GLY A 124 3.94 1.94 -25.74
C GLY A 124 4.34 0.66 -25.01
N GLN A 125 5.54 0.16 -25.31
CA GLN A 125 6.08 -1.02 -24.65
C GLN A 125 6.43 -0.74 -23.18
N ALA A 126 7.02 0.42 -22.89
CA ALA A 126 7.29 0.86 -21.51
C ALA A 126 6.01 0.94 -20.67
N ARG A 127 4.90 1.44 -21.26
CA ARG A 127 3.58 1.43 -20.60
C ARG A 127 3.06 0.02 -20.36
N ALA A 128 3.20 -0.88 -21.34
CA ALA A 128 2.78 -2.28 -21.19
C ALA A 128 3.54 -3.00 -20.10
N LEU A 129 4.86 -2.82 -20.00
CA LEU A 129 5.68 -3.40 -18.93
C LEU A 129 5.32 -2.83 -17.57
N THR A 130 5.04 -1.53 -17.48
CA THR A 130 4.59 -0.89 -16.24
C THR A 130 3.22 -1.45 -15.81
N LEU A 131 2.29 -1.63 -16.75
CA LEU A 131 0.97 -2.19 -16.48
C LEU A 131 1.05 -3.65 -16.05
N LEU A 132 1.89 -4.45 -16.71
CA LEU A 132 2.13 -5.85 -16.34
C LEU A 132 2.66 -5.96 -14.91
N LEU A 133 3.67 -5.17 -14.58
CA LEU A 133 4.24 -5.16 -13.22
C LEU A 133 3.19 -4.72 -12.20
N TYR A 134 2.39 -3.69 -12.53
CA TYR A 134 1.28 -3.28 -11.67
C TYR A 134 0.29 -4.43 -11.46
N ALA A 135 -0.14 -5.13 -12.51
CA ALA A 135 -1.06 -6.26 -12.41
C ALA A 135 -0.50 -7.39 -11.52
N LEU A 136 0.77 -7.74 -11.71
CA LEU A 136 1.44 -8.76 -10.88
C LEU A 136 1.49 -8.36 -9.41
N LEU A 137 1.79 -7.10 -9.09
CA LEU A 137 1.83 -6.60 -7.72
C LEU A 137 0.41 -6.49 -7.12
N ALA A 138 -0.56 -5.99 -7.90
CA ALA A 138 -1.95 -5.84 -7.44
C ALA A 138 -2.57 -7.19 -7.07
N PHE A 139 -2.26 -8.25 -7.82
CA PHE A 139 -2.73 -9.62 -7.59
C PHE A 139 -1.67 -10.52 -6.94
N LEU A 140 -0.75 -9.96 -6.17
CA LEU A 140 0.19 -10.77 -5.40
C LEU A 140 -0.58 -11.71 -4.46
N PRO A 141 -0.38 -13.05 -4.53
CA PRO A 141 -1.22 -14.01 -3.78
C PRO A 141 -1.30 -13.73 -2.29
N SER A 142 -0.21 -13.30 -1.66
CA SER A 142 -0.18 -12.93 -0.23
C SER A 142 -1.15 -11.81 0.15
N SER A 143 -1.62 -11.00 -0.81
CA SER A 143 -2.52 -9.88 -0.56
C SER A 143 -4.01 -10.20 -0.69
N TRP A 144 -4.38 -11.37 -1.25
CA TRP A 144 -5.79 -11.69 -1.53
C TRP A 144 -6.17 -13.16 -1.38
N ALA A 145 -5.22 -14.09 -1.25
CA ALA A 145 -5.50 -15.53 -1.23
C ALA A 145 -6.23 -16.01 0.04
N SER A 146 -6.31 -15.18 1.10
CA SER A 146 -7.06 -15.54 2.29
C SER A 146 -8.52 -15.11 2.16
N TYR A 147 -9.44 -16.04 2.47
CA TYR A 147 -10.88 -15.75 2.51
C TYR A 147 -11.25 -14.87 3.71
N THR A 148 -10.58 -15.07 4.85
CA THR A 148 -10.82 -14.29 6.07
C THR A 148 -9.62 -13.41 6.37
N LEU A 149 -9.89 -12.15 6.68
CA LEU A 149 -8.88 -11.16 7.03
C LEU A 149 -9.18 -10.59 8.41
N ARG A 150 -8.21 -10.70 9.29
CA ARG A 150 -8.30 -10.10 10.63
C ARG A 150 -8.27 -8.57 10.53
N VAL A 151 -9.10 -7.89 11.32
CA VAL A 151 -9.07 -6.43 11.44
C VAL A 151 -7.83 -6.03 12.23
N TYR A 152 -6.73 -5.88 11.51
CA TYR A 152 -5.41 -5.62 12.07
C TYR A 152 -4.56 -4.77 11.12
N ARG A 153 -3.45 -4.24 11.63
CA ARG A 153 -2.52 -3.38 10.89
C ARG A 153 -2.00 -3.96 9.58
N ASP A 154 -2.08 -5.27 9.40
CA ASP A 154 -1.65 -5.96 8.18
C ASP A 154 -2.48 -5.58 6.95
N ASN A 155 -3.63 -4.94 7.15
CA ASN A 155 -4.43 -4.35 6.07
C ASN A 155 -3.72 -3.18 5.37
N ILE A 156 -2.90 -2.40 6.08
CA ILE A 156 -2.31 -1.17 5.55
C ILE A 156 -0.78 -1.16 5.56
N PHE A 157 -0.13 -1.80 6.53
CA PHE A 157 1.33 -1.72 6.66
C PHE A 157 2.09 -2.26 5.45
N PRO A 158 1.71 -3.39 4.83
CA PRO A 158 2.39 -3.85 3.61
C PRO A 158 2.35 -2.82 2.48
N ALA A 159 1.23 -2.10 2.32
CA ALA A 159 1.12 -1.03 1.33
C ALA A 159 2.05 0.15 1.66
N LEU A 160 2.14 0.55 2.93
CA LEU A 160 3.01 1.64 3.37
C LEU A 160 4.50 1.29 3.22
N TYR A 161 4.89 0.05 3.55
CA TYR A 161 6.25 -0.43 3.27
C TYR A 161 6.55 -0.41 1.77
N LEU A 162 5.61 -0.85 0.95
CA LEU A 162 5.78 -0.81 -0.50
C LEU A 162 5.94 0.62 -1.02
N VAL A 163 5.18 1.59 -0.48
CA VAL A 163 5.33 3.03 -0.81
C VAL A 163 6.72 3.53 -0.44
N PHE A 164 7.21 3.21 0.76
CA PHE A 164 8.55 3.59 1.21
C PHE A 164 9.65 3.04 0.29
N PHE A 165 9.66 1.73 0.04
CA PHE A 165 10.67 1.11 -0.82
C PHE A 165 10.55 1.55 -2.27
N ALA A 166 9.33 1.76 -2.78
CA ALA A 166 9.10 2.33 -4.10
C ALA A 166 9.67 3.77 -4.20
N GLY A 167 9.50 4.58 -3.16
CA GLY A 167 10.07 5.92 -3.07
C GLY A 167 11.61 5.87 -3.15
N MET A 168 12.24 5.03 -2.32
CA MET A 168 13.69 4.84 -2.31
C MET A 168 14.22 4.34 -3.66
N ALA A 169 13.61 3.29 -4.21
CA ALA A 169 13.99 2.75 -5.51
C ALA A 169 13.77 3.78 -6.63
N GLY A 170 12.66 4.51 -6.58
CA GLY A 170 12.35 5.57 -7.53
C GLY A 170 13.38 6.69 -7.55
N MET A 171 13.85 7.14 -6.38
CA MET A 171 14.95 8.12 -6.27
C MET A 171 16.25 7.56 -6.81
N ALA A 172 16.68 6.38 -6.33
CA ALA A 172 17.94 5.77 -6.72
C ALA A 172 18.03 5.54 -8.24
N LEU A 173 17.00 4.94 -8.84
CA LEU A 173 16.96 4.69 -10.28
C LEU A 173 16.95 5.98 -11.10
N ARG A 174 16.32 7.05 -10.62
CA ARG A 174 16.31 8.33 -11.32
C ARG A 174 17.62 9.06 -11.18
N ALA A 175 18.26 9.00 -10.03
CA ALA A 175 19.60 9.55 -9.84
C ALA A 175 20.63 8.88 -10.75
N VAL A 176 20.52 7.54 -10.93
CA VAL A 176 21.43 6.79 -11.81
C VAL A 176 21.16 7.02 -13.31
N PHE A 177 19.88 7.08 -13.71
CA PHE A 177 19.52 7.02 -15.12
C PHE A 177 19.14 8.36 -15.75
N TYR A 178 18.92 9.40 -14.97
CA TYR A 178 18.51 10.72 -15.47
C TYR A 178 19.32 11.84 -14.81
N THR A 179 19.54 12.91 -15.54
CA THR A 179 20.02 14.15 -14.95
C THR A 179 18.87 14.85 -14.19
N ALA A 180 19.21 15.67 -13.20
CA ALA A 180 18.21 16.40 -12.40
C ALA A 180 17.26 17.28 -13.25
N LYS A 181 17.76 17.78 -14.39
CA LYS A 181 16.94 18.59 -15.33
C LYS A 181 15.91 17.75 -16.13
N GLN A 182 16.15 16.44 -16.30
CA GLN A 182 15.30 15.59 -17.14
C GLN A 182 14.08 15.02 -16.37
N LYS A 183 14.26 14.71 -15.09
CA LYS A 183 13.19 14.14 -14.26
C LYS A 183 13.33 14.63 -12.82
N PRO A 184 12.26 15.24 -12.27
CA PRO A 184 12.28 15.70 -10.90
C PRO A 184 12.34 14.51 -9.92
N LEU A 185 13.16 14.62 -8.89
CA LEU A 185 13.29 13.62 -7.82
C LEU A 185 12.27 13.84 -6.68
N TRP A 186 11.75 15.06 -6.55
CA TRP A 186 10.92 15.45 -5.41
C TRP A 186 9.67 14.56 -5.16
N PRO A 187 8.94 14.01 -6.18
CA PRO A 187 7.81 13.15 -5.90
C PRO A 187 8.22 11.85 -5.22
N TRP A 188 9.41 11.35 -5.54
CA TRP A 188 9.96 10.13 -4.96
C TRP A 188 10.55 10.38 -3.58
N LEU A 189 11.14 11.55 -3.37
CA LEU A 189 11.57 12.03 -2.06
C LEU A 189 10.37 12.17 -1.13
N LEU A 190 9.27 12.73 -1.62
CA LEU A 190 8.02 12.84 -0.86
C LEU A 190 7.48 11.46 -0.49
N ALA A 191 7.40 10.53 -1.46
CA ALA A 191 6.93 9.17 -1.20
C ALA A 191 7.81 8.44 -0.18
N ALA A 192 9.14 8.55 -0.31
CA ALA A 192 10.07 7.99 0.67
C ALA A 192 9.94 8.66 2.04
N GLY A 193 9.80 9.98 2.08
CA GLY A 193 9.63 10.75 3.32
C GLY A 193 8.34 10.39 4.06
N VAL A 194 7.21 10.33 3.37
CA VAL A 194 5.94 9.89 3.96
C VAL A 194 6.07 8.46 4.48
N GLY A 195 6.62 7.54 3.69
CA GLY A 195 6.85 6.16 4.11
C GLY A 195 7.78 6.09 5.32
N PHE A 196 8.85 6.90 5.37
CA PHE A 196 9.77 6.97 6.50
C PHE A 196 9.10 7.47 7.77
N VAL A 197 8.30 8.54 7.68
CA VAL A 197 7.57 9.10 8.85
C VAL A 197 6.63 8.05 9.41
N VAL A 198 5.86 7.36 8.57
CA VAL A 198 4.98 6.28 9.02
C VAL A 198 5.77 5.14 9.67
N LEU A 199 6.87 4.70 9.03
CA LEU A 199 7.75 3.67 9.59
C LEU A 199 8.36 4.10 10.92
N TYR A 200 8.81 5.35 11.04
CA TYR A 200 9.36 5.91 12.26
C TYR A 200 8.34 5.92 13.39
N ILE A 201 7.10 6.37 13.13
CA ILE A 201 6.01 6.35 14.11
C ILE A 201 5.73 4.92 14.58
N VAL A 202 5.72 3.95 13.66
CA VAL A 202 5.52 2.53 13.98
C VAL A 202 6.64 1.99 14.87
N LEU A 203 7.90 2.26 14.49
CA LEU A 203 9.07 1.78 15.26
C LEU A 203 9.14 2.43 16.63
N GLN A 204 8.90 3.72 16.75
CA GLN A 204 8.87 4.44 18.02
C GLN A 204 7.77 3.91 18.95
N SER A 205 6.60 3.63 18.40
CA SER A 205 5.49 3.08 19.18
C SER A 205 5.80 1.66 19.66
N ALA A 206 6.44 0.85 18.81
CA ALA A 206 6.88 -0.50 19.20
C ALA A 206 7.99 -0.47 20.27
N ALA A 207 8.96 0.44 20.13
CA ALA A 207 10.03 0.61 21.12
C ALA A 207 9.48 1.07 22.48
N ARG A 208 8.55 2.04 22.50
CA ARG A 208 7.89 2.49 23.73
C ARG A 208 7.07 1.39 24.39
N ALA A 209 6.35 0.58 23.61
CA ALA A 209 5.62 -0.57 24.14
C ALA A 209 6.57 -1.60 24.78
N GLY A 210 7.72 -1.86 24.19
CA GLY A 210 8.76 -2.72 24.75
C GLY A 210 9.33 -2.16 26.06
N LEU A 211 9.65 -0.87 26.10
CA LEU A 211 10.17 -0.21 27.32
C LEU A 211 9.16 -0.24 28.47
N LEU A 212 7.89 -0.01 28.20
CA LEU A 212 6.83 -0.10 29.21
C LEU A 212 6.65 -1.52 29.73
N TYR A 213 6.74 -2.52 28.86
CA TYR A 213 6.70 -3.92 29.28
C TYR A 213 7.84 -4.27 30.23
N TYR A 214 9.08 -3.89 29.92
CA TYR A 214 10.25 -4.14 30.77
C TYR A 214 10.28 -3.31 32.06
N SER A 215 9.60 -2.16 32.09
CA SER A 215 9.53 -1.35 33.33
C SER A 215 8.49 -1.83 34.34
N GLN A 216 7.61 -2.75 33.94
CA GLN A 216 6.53 -3.30 34.77
C GLN A 216 6.83 -4.72 35.30
N HIS A 217 7.92 -5.33 34.86
CA HIS A 217 8.45 -6.61 35.28
C HIS A 217 9.88 -6.45 35.79
#